data_ec2de811482cc27113d1df3703183117
#
_entry.id   ec2de811482cc27113d1df3703183117
#
_cell.length_a   1.000
_cell.length_b   1.000
_cell.length_c   1.000
_cell.angle_alpha   90.00
_cell.angle_beta   90.00
_cell.angle_gamma   90.00
#
_symmetry.space_group_name_H-M   'P 1'
#
loop_
_entity.id
_entity.type
_entity.pdbx_description
1 polymer ?
#
loop_
_entity_poly.entity_id
_entity_poly.type
_entity_poly.pdbx_seq_one_letter_code
_entity_poly.pdbx_strand_id
1 'polypeptide(L)'
;MWDITLLKEKIHKIKFLRSLKVRIFLILLIVGMIPCFCMRYAIVQNYEQRAVNVRTSDITNQLKILANHLITYHYLQDTSSEVINAELDQLSNLYDGRVLIINSDLRVVKDTYGISEGKTIISEEVIRCVKGESASKYDRENGYVEMTIPIVETIQEPPDEVPDGNPGVVKGVMLVSASTDNIVATMDILNRQALVVEVILLVILFAMSVVAAKLLFRPFEKITEALNRAQQGYTNDPISVTDYLETEHIGDAFNRVLGRMKMLDDSRQEFVSNVSHELKTPITSIKVLADSLRTQQDVPVELYQEFMEDIAQEVDREDKIITDLLALVKMDRTAADLDIAQVDIGLLVETVMKRLRPIAMKRDVELVYESVRPVTAAVDEVKISQVVSNLVENAIKYNREHGWVKVKLDADHQFFSIEVADSGIGIPEESIEHIYERFYRVDKSRSREIGGTGLGLAITRNAILMHRGSIKVTSKEGEGTVFTVKIPLTYIAV
;
A
#
# COMPACT_ATOMS: atom_id res chain seq x y z
N MET A 1 -12.97 -2.97 27.87
CA MET A 1 -11.96 -2.81 26.81
C MET A 1 -11.96 -4.10 26.00
N TRP A 2 -12.70 -4.13 24.88
CA TRP A 2 -12.89 -5.34 24.08
C TRP A 2 -11.58 -5.67 23.39
N ASP A 3 -11.15 -6.90 23.54
CA ASP A 3 -9.87 -7.39 23.04
C ASP A 3 -9.85 -7.44 21.50
N ILE A 4 -9.38 -6.33 20.91
CA ILE A 4 -9.26 -6.12 19.46
C ILE A 4 -8.34 -7.18 18.84
N THR A 5 -7.43 -7.75 19.61
CA THR A 5 -6.51 -8.82 19.18
C THR A 5 -7.22 -10.14 18.94
N LEU A 6 -8.11 -10.54 19.83
CA LEU A 6 -8.95 -11.76 19.69
C LEU A 6 -9.92 -11.66 18.51
N LEU A 7 -10.45 -10.45 18.24
CA LEU A 7 -11.30 -10.20 17.08
C LEU A 7 -10.50 -10.32 15.77
N LYS A 8 -9.27 -9.78 15.73
CA LYS A 8 -8.36 -9.93 14.59
C LYS A 8 -8.00 -11.39 14.29
N GLU A 9 -7.72 -12.20 15.30
CA GLU A 9 -7.41 -13.62 15.12
C GLU A 9 -8.61 -14.42 14.60
N LYS A 10 -9.82 -14.18 15.12
CA LYS A 10 -11.05 -14.82 14.62
C LYS A 10 -11.38 -14.43 13.18
N ILE A 11 -11.22 -13.15 12.82
CA ILE A 11 -11.43 -12.66 11.44
C ILE A 11 -10.40 -13.27 10.48
N HIS A 12 -9.17 -13.53 10.94
CA HIS A 12 -8.11 -14.12 10.11
C HIS A 12 -8.36 -15.59 9.76
N LYS A 13 -9.15 -16.33 10.57
CA LYS A 13 -9.52 -17.74 10.32
C LYS A 13 -10.63 -17.90 9.27
N ILE A 14 -11.42 -16.86 8.99
CA ILE A 14 -12.52 -16.95 8.01
C ILE A 14 -12.02 -16.38 6.67
N LYS A 15 -11.67 -17.24 5.71
CA LYS A 15 -11.17 -16.87 4.37
C LYS A 15 -12.05 -15.82 3.67
N PHE A 16 -13.36 -15.87 3.85
CA PHE A 16 -14.32 -14.94 3.25
C PHE A 16 -14.14 -13.49 3.76
N LEU A 17 -13.90 -13.27 5.07
CA LEU A 17 -13.67 -11.95 5.66
C LEU A 17 -12.29 -11.36 5.34
N ARG A 18 -11.38 -12.14 4.74
CA ARG A 18 -10.08 -11.63 4.25
C ARG A 18 -10.20 -10.93 2.91
N SER A 19 -11.29 -11.14 2.18
CA SER A 19 -11.52 -10.48 0.90
C SER A 19 -11.70 -8.98 1.10
N LEU A 20 -10.89 -8.16 0.41
CA LEU A 20 -11.00 -6.70 0.43
C LEU A 20 -12.38 -6.24 -0.04
N LYS A 21 -12.95 -6.92 -1.05
CA LYS A 21 -14.29 -6.69 -1.58
C LYS A 21 -15.37 -6.82 -0.48
N VAL A 22 -15.28 -7.87 0.35
CA VAL A 22 -16.20 -8.09 1.48
C VAL A 22 -16.01 -7.04 2.57
N ARG A 23 -14.78 -6.64 2.85
CA ARG A 23 -14.50 -5.60 3.85
C ARG A 23 -15.06 -4.24 3.42
N ILE A 24 -14.86 -3.85 2.17
CA ILE A 24 -15.41 -2.60 1.62
C ILE A 24 -16.94 -2.63 1.71
N PHE A 25 -17.56 -3.74 1.29
CA PHE A 25 -19.01 -3.93 1.40
C PHE A 25 -19.50 -3.76 2.85
N LEU A 26 -18.87 -4.43 3.82
CA LEU A 26 -19.24 -4.35 5.24
C LEU A 26 -19.04 -2.95 5.81
N ILE A 27 -17.96 -2.26 5.47
CA ILE A 27 -17.71 -0.89 5.93
C ILE A 27 -18.79 0.05 5.40
N LEU A 28 -19.11 -0.02 4.10
CA LEU A 28 -20.14 0.82 3.49
C LEU A 28 -21.52 0.55 4.12
N LEU A 29 -21.84 -0.72 4.36
CA LEU A 29 -23.07 -1.12 5.00
C LEU A 29 -23.19 -0.56 6.43
N ILE A 30 -22.15 -0.75 7.26
CA ILE A 30 -22.15 -0.30 8.66
C ILE A 30 -22.22 1.22 8.73
N VAL A 31 -21.40 1.94 7.94
CA VAL A 31 -21.38 3.41 7.92
C VAL A 31 -22.73 3.97 7.48
N GLY A 32 -23.43 3.32 6.56
CA GLY A 32 -24.75 3.74 6.13
C GLY A 32 -25.86 3.39 7.11
N MET A 33 -25.76 2.28 7.85
CA MET A 33 -26.77 1.85 8.84
C MET A 33 -26.82 2.77 10.08
N ILE A 34 -25.68 3.19 10.59
CA ILE A 34 -25.60 4.00 11.83
C ILE A 34 -26.45 5.27 11.74
N PRO A 35 -26.37 6.12 10.70
CA PRO A 35 -27.21 7.31 10.58
C PRO A 35 -28.71 7.00 10.55
N CYS A 36 -29.12 5.89 9.90
CA CYS A 36 -30.54 5.50 9.83
C CYS A 36 -31.11 5.20 11.23
N PHE A 37 -30.38 4.41 12.02
CA PHE A 37 -30.80 4.13 13.41
C PHE A 37 -30.79 5.37 14.30
N CYS A 38 -29.74 6.20 14.21
CA CYS A 38 -29.65 7.45 14.97
C CYS A 38 -30.79 8.42 14.64
N MET A 39 -31.12 8.54 13.35
CA MET A 39 -32.18 9.42 12.89
C MET A 39 -33.56 8.96 13.40
N ARG A 40 -33.84 7.65 13.30
CA ARG A 40 -35.09 7.10 13.84
C ARG A 40 -35.23 7.37 15.36
N TYR A 41 -34.19 7.07 16.13
CA TYR A 41 -34.16 7.29 17.56
C TYR A 41 -34.40 8.77 17.89
N ALA A 42 -33.72 9.67 17.21
CA ALA A 42 -33.86 11.11 17.43
C ALA A 42 -35.26 11.62 17.07
N ILE A 43 -35.86 11.15 15.95
CA ILE A 43 -37.23 11.58 15.56
C ILE A 43 -38.26 11.14 16.59
N VAL A 44 -38.20 9.85 16.98
CA VAL A 44 -39.18 9.30 17.93
C VAL A 44 -39.10 10.02 19.29
N GLN A 45 -37.90 10.20 19.83
CA GLN A 45 -37.70 10.82 21.13
C GLN A 45 -38.04 12.33 21.13
N ASN A 46 -37.65 13.06 20.10
CA ASN A 46 -37.98 14.49 19.98
C ASN A 46 -39.46 14.72 19.77
N TYR A 47 -40.15 13.82 19.05
CA TYR A 47 -41.58 13.94 18.84
C TYR A 47 -42.36 13.76 20.16
N GLU A 48 -42.03 12.71 20.95
CA GLU A 48 -42.68 12.47 22.27
C GLU A 48 -42.58 13.72 23.16
N GLN A 49 -41.35 14.21 23.34
CA GLN A 49 -41.11 15.35 24.21
C GLN A 49 -41.82 16.62 23.73
N ARG A 50 -41.80 16.87 22.40
CA ARG A 50 -42.50 18.02 21.83
C ARG A 50 -44.00 17.90 21.92
N ALA A 51 -44.58 16.72 21.67
CA ALA A 51 -46.02 16.49 21.75
C ALA A 51 -46.55 16.69 23.19
N VAL A 52 -45.82 16.17 24.19
CA VAL A 52 -46.16 16.40 25.61
C VAL A 52 -46.07 17.87 25.97
N ASN A 53 -45.01 18.57 25.55
CA ASN A 53 -44.85 20.01 25.86
C ASN A 53 -45.97 20.86 25.22
N VAL A 54 -46.32 20.59 23.96
CA VAL A 54 -47.43 21.29 23.29
C VAL A 54 -48.76 21.02 24.02
N ARG A 55 -49.03 19.76 24.33
CA ARG A 55 -50.24 19.36 25.07
C ARG A 55 -50.33 20.06 26.44
N THR A 56 -49.20 20.05 27.19
CA THR A 56 -49.13 20.74 28.51
C THR A 56 -49.36 22.23 28.38
N SER A 57 -48.77 22.88 27.35
CA SER A 57 -48.94 24.31 27.11
C SER A 57 -50.42 24.66 26.79
N ASP A 58 -51.05 23.86 25.91
CA ASP A 58 -52.45 24.08 25.53
C ASP A 58 -53.41 23.94 26.74
N ILE A 59 -53.25 22.88 27.53
CA ILE A 59 -54.00 22.66 28.73
C ILE A 59 -53.78 23.81 29.73
N THR A 60 -52.49 24.20 29.95
CA THR A 60 -52.18 25.32 30.88
C THR A 60 -52.86 26.61 30.48
N ASN A 61 -52.92 26.93 29.17
CA ASN A 61 -53.60 28.14 28.71
C ASN A 61 -55.10 28.08 28.94
N GLN A 62 -55.75 26.93 28.70
CA GLN A 62 -57.20 26.75 28.98
C GLN A 62 -57.49 26.82 30.48
N LEU A 63 -56.67 26.22 31.31
CA LEU A 63 -56.80 26.22 32.75
C LEU A 63 -56.62 27.62 33.34
N LYS A 64 -55.74 28.48 32.80
CA LYS A 64 -55.66 29.91 33.24
C LYS A 64 -56.92 30.68 32.96
N ILE A 65 -57.55 30.44 31.80
CA ILE A 65 -58.82 31.05 31.45
C ILE A 65 -59.93 30.61 32.47
N LEU A 66 -60.00 29.29 32.69
CA LEU A 66 -60.97 28.74 33.65
C LEU A 66 -60.69 29.23 35.07
N ALA A 67 -59.41 29.36 35.52
CA ALA A 67 -59.10 29.92 36.85
C ALA A 67 -59.67 31.31 37.04
N ASN A 68 -59.60 32.17 36.00
CA ASN A 68 -60.20 33.50 36.05
C ASN A 68 -61.74 33.43 36.14
N HIS A 69 -62.38 32.50 35.42
CA HIS A 69 -63.82 32.29 35.50
C HIS A 69 -64.29 31.81 36.91
N LEU A 70 -63.50 30.86 37.52
CA LEU A 70 -63.77 30.38 38.88
C LEU A 70 -63.79 31.51 39.89
N ILE A 71 -62.97 32.54 39.78
CA ILE A 71 -62.92 33.72 40.62
C ILE A 71 -64.08 34.62 40.29
N THR A 72 -64.34 34.93 39.06
CA THR A 72 -65.42 35.84 38.61
C THR A 72 -66.78 35.36 39.05
N TYR A 73 -67.02 34.05 39.02
CA TYR A 73 -68.29 33.45 39.43
C TYR A 73 -68.32 33.01 40.91
N HIS A 74 -67.31 33.36 41.74
CA HIS A 74 -67.21 32.96 43.16
C HIS A 74 -67.40 31.45 43.41
N TYR A 75 -66.96 30.61 42.41
CA TYR A 75 -67.24 29.16 42.40
C TYR A 75 -66.64 28.38 43.58
N LEU A 76 -65.57 28.86 44.20
CA LEU A 76 -64.98 28.25 45.39
C LEU A 76 -65.91 28.33 46.65
N GLN A 77 -66.91 29.27 46.66
CA GLN A 77 -67.85 29.44 47.74
C GLN A 77 -69.18 28.79 47.40
N ASP A 78 -69.61 28.83 46.14
CA ASP A 78 -70.85 28.23 45.65
C ASP A 78 -70.60 27.48 44.32
N THR A 79 -70.69 26.18 44.40
CA THR A 79 -70.44 25.24 43.27
C THR A 79 -71.66 25.02 42.38
N SER A 80 -72.76 25.79 42.57
CA SER A 80 -74.02 25.63 41.84
C SER A 80 -74.00 26.21 40.40
N SER A 81 -72.94 26.91 40.00
CA SER A 81 -72.87 27.55 38.70
C SER A 81 -72.85 26.51 37.54
N GLU A 82 -73.99 26.46 36.80
CA GLU A 82 -74.13 25.57 35.64
C GLU A 82 -73.11 25.87 34.57
N VAL A 83 -72.72 27.14 34.37
CA VAL A 83 -71.70 27.54 33.36
C VAL A 83 -70.35 26.95 33.68
N ILE A 84 -69.87 27.07 34.91
CA ILE A 84 -68.58 26.55 35.34
C ILE A 84 -68.58 25.02 35.33
N ASN A 85 -69.68 24.39 35.76
CA ASN A 85 -69.78 22.92 35.68
C ASN A 85 -69.68 22.43 34.22
N ALA A 86 -70.33 23.09 33.24
CA ALA A 86 -70.28 22.77 31.87
C ALA A 86 -68.87 22.98 31.30
N GLU A 87 -68.15 24.04 31.69
CA GLU A 87 -66.72 24.26 31.27
C GLU A 87 -65.81 23.20 31.87
N LEU A 88 -65.99 22.78 33.11
CA LEU A 88 -65.19 21.68 33.71
C LEU A 88 -65.47 20.36 33.05
N ASP A 89 -66.67 20.01 32.70
CA ASP A 89 -67.03 18.80 31.98
C ASP A 89 -66.50 18.83 30.55
N GLN A 90 -66.61 19.99 29.91
CA GLN A 90 -65.98 20.14 28.55
C GLN A 90 -64.47 19.95 28.56
N LEU A 91 -63.78 20.52 29.53
CA LEU A 91 -62.32 20.34 29.69
C LEU A 91 -61.94 18.87 29.96
N SER A 92 -62.70 18.25 30.90
CA SER A 92 -62.50 16.83 31.22
C SER A 92 -62.68 15.94 30.01
N ASN A 93 -63.71 16.17 29.19
CA ASN A 93 -63.94 15.40 27.96
C ASN A 93 -62.94 15.72 26.84
N LEU A 94 -62.54 17.00 26.66
CA LEU A 94 -61.61 17.41 25.62
C LEU A 94 -60.21 16.81 25.79
N TYR A 95 -59.79 16.71 27.04
CA TYR A 95 -58.47 16.23 27.38
C TYR A 95 -58.43 14.76 27.87
N ASP A 96 -59.63 14.12 27.92
CA ASP A 96 -59.79 12.79 28.49
C ASP A 96 -59.12 12.71 29.87
N GLY A 97 -59.48 13.66 30.71
CA GLY A 97 -58.79 13.92 31.96
C GLY A 97 -59.68 14.28 33.11
N ARG A 98 -59.12 14.26 34.30
CA ARG A 98 -59.80 14.59 35.56
C ARG A 98 -59.40 15.97 36.03
N VAL A 99 -60.35 16.79 36.40
CA VAL A 99 -60.13 18.14 36.96
C VAL A 99 -60.60 18.17 38.36
N LEU A 100 -59.75 18.58 39.29
CA LEU A 100 -60.06 18.78 40.71
C LEU A 100 -59.87 20.25 41.05
N ILE A 101 -60.89 20.83 41.67
CA ILE A 101 -60.81 22.19 42.24
C ILE A 101 -60.64 22.03 43.75
N ILE A 102 -59.60 22.61 44.31
CA ILE A 102 -59.17 22.50 45.69
C ILE A 102 -59.15 23.90 46.29
N ASN A 103 -59.78 24.11 47.44
CA ASN A 103 -59.81 25.40 48.15
C ASN A 103 -58.53 25.65 48.98
N SER A 104 -58.41 26.80 49.61
CA SER A 104 -57.29 27.17 50.49
C SER A 104 -57.07 26.20 51.67
N ASP A 105 -58.13 25.49 52.10
CA ASP A 105 -58.06 24.50 53.18
C ASP A 105 -57.63 23.09 52.68
N LEU A 106 -57.15 22.99 51.47
CA LEU A 106 -56.76 21.76 50.81
C LEU A 106 -57.89 20.74 50.61
N ARG A 107 -59.17 21.21 50.66
CA ARG A 107 -60.31 20.37 50.44
C ARG A 107 -60.84 20.47 49.03
N VAL A 108 -61.12 19.30 48.42
CA VAL A 108 -61.72 19.24 47.08
C VAL A 108 -63.11 19.76 47.08
N VAL A 109 -63.34 20.88 46.39
CA VAL A 109 -64.63 21.55 46.23
C VAL A 109 -65.40 20.92 45.07
N LYS A 110 -64.70 20.56 43.97
CA LYS A 110 -65.31 19.91 42.81
C LYS A 110 -64.34 18.89 42.22
N ASP A 111 -64.93 17.80 41.78
CA ASP A 111 -64.22 16.71 41.07
C ASP A 111 -65.04 16.27 39.84
N THR A 112 -64.54 16.42 38.65
CA THR A 112 -65.27 16.05 37.43
C THR A 112 -65.60 14.53 37.37
N TYR A 113 -64.90 13.68 38.12
CA TYR A 113 -65.24 12.27 38.25
C TYR A 113 -66.09 11.93 39.49
N GLY A 114 -66.33 12.92 40.37
CA GLY A 114 -67.21 12.76 41.58
C GLY A 114 -66.61 11.87 42.69
N ILE A 115 -65.35 11.45 42.58
CA ILE A 115 -64.71 10.42 43.46
C ILE A 115 -64.18 11.03 44.76
N SER A 116 -63.70 12.29 44.70
CA SER A 116 -62.91 12.91 45.78
C SER A 116 -63.52 14.19 46.31
N GLU A 117 -64.74 14.54 45.95
CA GLU A 117 -65.43 15.76 46.51
C GLU A 117 -65.53 15.69 48.04
N GLY A 118 -65.17 16.79 48.69
CA GLY A 118 -65.17 16.91 50.15
C GLY A 118 -63.95 16.29 50.87
N LYS A 119 -63.05 15.56 50.14
CA LYS A 119 -61.84 14.98 50.72
C LYS A 119 -60.69 16.01 50.74
N THR A 120 -59.74 15.83 51.66
CA THR A 120 -58.55 16.65 51.74
C THR A 120 -57.46 15.99 50.90
N ILE A 121 -56.82 16.77 50.03
CA ILE A 121 -55.66 16.32 49.19
C ILE A 121 -54.40 17.05 49.64
N ILE A 122 -53.43 16.27 50.08
CA ILE A 122 -52.08 16.74 50.45
C ILE A 122 -51.05 16.06 49.53
N SER A 123 -50.71 16.72 48.43
CA SER A 123 -49.61 16.31 47.60
C SER A 123 -48.55 17.43 47.54
N GLU A 124 -47.32 17.10 47.20
CA GLU A 124 -46.22 18.06 47.07
C GLU A 124 -46.61 19.14 46.04
N GLU A 125 -47.14 18.72 44.90
CA GLU A 125 -47.57 19.60 43.80
C GLU A 125 -48.62 20.57 44.18
N VAL A 126 -49.64 20.14 44.98
CA VAL A 126 -50.73 21.01 45.49
C VAL A 126 -50.17 22.01 46.51
N ILE A 127 -49.30 21.57 47.43
CA ILE A 127 -48.70 22.47 48.45
C ILE A 127 -47.78 23.52 47.75
N ARG A 128 -47.02 23.18 46.73
CA ARG A 128 -46.25 24.15 45.96
C ARG A 128 -47.13 25.13 45.20
N CYS A 129 -48.22 24.63 44.66
CA CYS A 129 -49.15 25.45 43.91
C CYS A 129 -49.92 26.46 44.81
N VAL A 130 -50.22 26.13 46.04
CA VAL A 130 -50.78 27.08 47.04
C VAL A 130 -49.81 28.24 47.31
N LYS A 131 -48.50 28.02 47.15
CA LYS A 131 -47.50 29.08 47.27
C LYS A 131 -47.32 29.90 45.96
N GLY A 132 -48.16 29.64 44.96
CA GLY A 132 -48.16 30.33 43.67
C GLY A 132 -47.31 29.70 42.57
N GLU A 133 -46.69 28.54 42.82
CA GLU A 133 -45.86 27.85 41.84
C GLU A 133 -46.68 26.81 41.05
N SER A 134 -46.87 26.99 39.75
CA SER A 134 -47.44 25.97 38.86
C SER A 134 -46.47 24.83 38.66
N ALA A 135 -46.95 23.58 38.70
CA ALA A 135 -46.14 22.41 38.42
C ALA A 135 -46.78 21.57 37.31
N SER A 136 -45.95 20.92 36.49
CA SER A 136 -46.41 19.91 35.54
C SER A 136 -45.49 18.72 35.59
N LYS A 137 -46.03 17.51 35.58
CA LYS A 137 -45.30 16.25 35.63
C LYS A 137 -45.89 15.29 34.61
N TYR A 138 -45.02 14.78 33.72
CA TYR A 138 -45.39 13.73 32.78
C TYR A 138 -45.09 12.37 33.39
N ASP A 139 -46.12 11.57 33.57
CA ASP A 139 -46.01 10.18 33.98
C ASP A 139 -46.17 9.29 32.75
N ARG A 140 -45.02 8.85 32.24
CA ARG A 140 -44.95 8.02 31.02
C ARG A 140 -45.52 6.61 31.26
N GLU A 141 -45.32 6.06 32.47
CA GLU A 141 -45.75 4.70 32.77
C GLU A 141 -47.27 4.57 32.86
N ASN A 142 -47.90 5.58 33.44
CA ASN A 142 -49.34 5.59 33.63
C ASN A 142 -50.09 6.36 32.53
N GLY A 143 -49.38 6.97 31.57
CA GLY A 143 -49.96 7.60 30.39
C GLY A 143 -50.74 8.88 30.66
N TYR A 144 -50.32 9.72 31.61
CA TYR A 144 -50.96 10.99 31.86
C TYR A 144 -49.96 12.13 32.17
N VAL A 145 -50.42 13.37 31.97
CA VAL A 145 -49.76 14.58 32.44
C VAL A 145 -50.52 15.12 33.58
N GLU A 146 -49.92 15.27 34.75
CA GLU A 146 -50.47 15.92 35.93
C GLU A 146 -50.00 17.37 35.99
N MET A 147 -50.93 18.31 36.23
CA MET A 147 -50.63 19.73 36.28
C MET A 147 -51.36 20.40 37.42
N THR A 148 -50.72 21.36 38.09
CA THR A 148 -51.33 22.20 39.10
C THR A 148 -51.23 23.67 38.71
N ILE A 149 -52.33 24.39 38.79
CA ILE A 149 -52.42 25.84 38.52
C ILE A 149 -53.09 26.55 39.71
N PRO A 150 -52.47 27.63 40.20
CA PRO A 150 -53.10 28.41 41.30
C PRO A 150 -54.26 29.24 40.77
N ILE A 151 -55.35 29.30 41.58
CA ILE A 151 -56.45 30.18 41.35
C ILE A 151 -56.18 31.46 42.14
N VAL A 152 -55.74 32.51 41.43
CA VAL A 152 -55.27 33.77 42.06
C VAL A 152 -56.26 34.86 41.89
N GLU A 153 -56.73 35.46 42.99
CA GLU A 153 -57.51 36.65 42.97
C GLU A 153 -56.62 37.90 42.93
N THR A 154 -56.64 38.65 41.81
CA THR A 154 -55.86 39.86 41.65
C THR A 154 -56.54 40.98 42.50
N ILE A 155 -55.86 41.46 43.51
CA ILE A 155 -56.33 42.61 44.30
C ILE A 155 -56.20 43.84 43.39
N GLN A 156 -57.36 44.49 43.09
CA GLN A 156 -57.36 45.79 42.42
C GLN A 156 -56.99 46.86 43.45
N GLU A 157 -55.72 47.03 43.75
CA GLU A 157 -55.21 48.23 44.46
C GLU A 157 -54.82 49.29 43.46
N PRO A 158 -54.96 50.62 43.85
CA PRO A 158 -54.57 51.70 42.93
C PRO A 158 -53.06 51.61 42.53
N PRO A 159 -52.69 52.08 41.33
CA PRO A 159 -51.41 51.77 40.71
C PRO A 159 -50.18 52.35 41.42
N ASP A 160 -50.30 53.09 42.50
CA ASP A 160 -49.15 53.77 43.15
C ASP A 160 -48.57 53.03 44.39
N GLU A 161 -49.11 51.86 44.79
CA GLU A 161 -48.67 51.17 46.02
C GLU A 161 -48.31 49.66 45.83
N VAL A 162 -48.18 49.19 44.62
CA VAL A 162 -47.81 47.75 44.41
C VAL A 162 -46.31 47.62 44.36
N PRO A 163 -45.63 46.98 45.34
CA PRO A 163 -44.25 46.55 45.19
C PRO A 163 -44.17 45.53 44.07
N ASP A 164 -43.18 45.69 43.14
CA ASP A 164 -42.93 44.74 42.13
C ASP A 164 -42.83 43.31 42.68
N GLY A 165 -43.83 42.47 42.33
CA GLY A 165 -43.76 41.03 42.59
C GLY A 165 -44.81 40.49 43.64
N ASN A 166 -45.93 41.18 43.96
CA ASN A 166 -46.94 40.55 44.76
C ASN A 166 -47.89 39.73 43.87
N PRO A 167 -47.76 38.41 43.81
CA PRO A 167 -48.74 37.56 43.16
C PRO A 167 -50.00 37.65 44.03
N GLY A 168 -51.21 37.97 43.47
CA GLY A 168 -52.45 38.04 44.17
C GLY A 168 -52.67 36.85 45.14
N VAL A 169 -53.64 36.95 45.98
CA VAL A 169 -53.92 35.92 47.02
C VAL A 169 -54.38 34.62 46.31
N VAL A 170 -53.68 33.53 46.53
CA VAL A 170 -54.08 32.21 46.03
C VAL A 170 -55.27 31.72 46.83
N LYS A 171 -56.44 31.62 46.21
CA LYS A 171 -57.73 31.20 46.83
C LYS A 171 -57.95 29.69 46.70
N GLY A 172 -57.22 29.02 45.81
CA GLY A 172 -57.38 27.60 45.60
C GLY A 172 -56.38 27.08 44.56
N VAL A 173 -56.44 25.81 44.31
CA VAL A 173 -55.56 25.10 43.31
C VAL A 173 -56.46 24.29 42.38
N MET A 174 -56.19 24.34 41.15
CA MET A 174 -56.71 23.43 40.13
C MET A 174 -55.70 22.36 39.85
N LEU A 175 -56.05 21.09 40.12
CA LEU A 175 -55.21 19.89 39.77
C LEU A 175 -55.91 19.20 38.62
N VAL A 176 -55.13 19.01 37.54
CA VAL A 176 -55.57 18.34 36.30
C VAL A 176 -54.70 17.19 35.98
N SER A 177 -55.33 16.05 35.74
CA SER A 177 -54.69 14.87 35.21
C SER A 177 -55.26 14.58 33.81
N ALA A 178 -54.50 14.78 32.76
CA ALA A 178 -54.89 14.60 31.33
C ALA A 178 -54.24 13.41 30.70
N SER A 179 -55.01 12.57 29.99
CA SER A 179 -54.49 11.38 29.27
C SER A 179 -53.56 11.77 28.14
N THR A 180 -52.52 10.94 27.95
CA THR A 180 -51.59 11.01 26.85
C THR A 180 -51.77 9.88 25.83
N ASP A 181 -52.86 9.11 25.90
CA ASP A 181 -53.11 7.94 25.01
C ASP A 181 -53.07 8.32 23.53
N ASN A 182 -53.59 9.48 23.15
CA ASN A 182 -53.51 10.00 21.79
C ASN A 182 -52.08 10.25 21.33
N ILE A 183 -51.18 10.66 22.23
CA ILE A 183 -49.77 10.86 21.94
C ILE A 183 -49.11 9.49 21.71
N VAL A 184 -49.37 8.52 22.59
CA VAL A 184 -48.86 7.14 22.48
C VAL A 184 -49.34 6.47 21.18
N ALA A 185 -50.64 6.57 20.88
CA ALA A 185 -51.18 6.01 19.62
C ALA A 185 -50.54 6.63 18.38
N THR A 186 -50.33 7.96 18.37
CA THR A 186 -49.65 8.64 17.27
C THR A 186 -48.19 8.21 17.16
N MET A 187 -47.50 8.03 18.28
CA MET A 187 -46.12 7.51 18.32
C MET A 187 -46.03 6.10 17.73
N ASP A 188 -46.97 5.22 18.02
CA ASP A 188 -46.99 3.86 17.46
C ASP A 188 -47.15 3.88 15.93
N ILE A 189 -48.03 4.74 15.42
CA ILE A 189 -48.18 4.92 13.97
C ILE A 189 -46.90 5.46 13.34
N LEU A 190 -46.30 6.49 13.94
CA LEU A 190 -45.04 7.07 13.47
C LEU A 190 -43.88 6.06 13.50
N ASN A 191 -43.78 5.28 14.57
CA ASN A 191 -42.77 4.26 14.73
C ASN A 191 -42.89 3.15 13.67
N ARG A 192 -44.12 2.74 13.35
CA ARG A 192 -44.41 1.78 12.29
C ARG A 192 -44.05 2.33 10.92
N GLN A 193 -44.41 3.58 10.62
CA GLN A 193 -44.04 4.23 9.36
C GLN A 193 -42.54 4.42 9.23
N ALA A 194 -41.86 4.87 10.29
CA ALA A 194 -40.42 5.01 10.33
C ALA A 194 -39.71 3.67 10.09
N LEU A 195 -40.22 2.56 10.66
CA LEU A 195 -39.66 1.23 10.44
C LEU A 195 -39.78 0.77 8.98
N VAL A 196 -40.91 1.05 8.32
CA VAL A 196 -41.08 0.73 6.89
C VAL A 196 -40.06 1.50 6.03
N VAL A 197 -39.91 2.81 6.28
CA VAL A 197 -38.93 3.64 5.56
C VAL A 197 -37.51 3.16 5.82
N GLU A 198 -37.18 2.81 7.07
CA GLU A 198 -35.88 2.28 7.46
C GLU A 198 -35.54 0.98 6.72
N VAL A 199 -36.51 0.04 6.64
CA VAL A 199 -36.31 -1.22 5.90
C VAL A 199 -36.06 -0.96 4.41
N ILE A 200 -36.82 -0.04 3.79
CA ILE A 200 -36.61 0.35 2.39
C ILE A 200 -35.21 0.94 2.21
N LEU A 201 -34.80 1.85 3.07
CA LEU A 201 -33.46 2.47 3.03
C LEU A 201 -32.35 1.42 3.20
N LEU A 202 -32.53 0.45 4.11
CA LEU A 202 -31.56 -0.65 4.31
C LEU A 202 -31.42 -1.53 3.07
N VAL A 203 -32.53 -1.83 2.38
CA VAL A 203 -32.49 -2.60 1.13
C VAL A 203 -31.75 -1.82 0.03
N ILE A 204 -32.03 -0.52 -0.12
CA ILE A 204 -31.33 0.34 -1.08
C ILE A 204 -29.83 0.43 -0.73
N LEU A 205 -29.51 0.65 0.54
CA LEU A 205 -28.13 0.73 1.03
C LEU A 205 -27.37 -0.58 0.77
N PHE A 206 -28.01 -1.72 1.02
CA PHE A 206 -27.44 -3.04 0.74
C PHE A 206 -27.13 -3.19 -0.75
N ALA A 207 -28.09 -2.88 -1.62
CA ALA A 207 -27.90 -2.96 -3.08
C ALA A 207 -26.78 -2.03 -3.54
N MET A 208 -26.77 -0.77 -3.07
CA MET A 208 -25.70 0.20 -3.37
C MET A 208 -24.34 -0.28 -2.89
N SER A 209 -24.24 -0.84 -1.70
CA SER A 209 -22.99 -1.35 -1.12
C SER A 209 -22.41 -2.51 -1.94
N VAL A 210 -23.28 -3.41 -2.46
CA VAL A 210 -22.87 -4.50 -3.36
C VAL A 210 -22.32 -3.95 -4.66
N VAL A 211 -23.04 -3.00 -5.28
CA VAL A 211 -22.60 -2.39 -6.55
C VAL A 211 -21.31 -1.61 -6.38
N ALA A 212 -21.23 -0.76 -5.35
CA ALA A 212 -20.03 0.02 -5.04
C ALA A 212 -18.82 -0.87 -4.77
N ALA A 213 -18.95 -1.92 -3.93
CA ALA A 213 -17.87 -2.86 -3.67
C ALA A 213 -17.39 -3.57 -4.93
N LYS A 214 -18.31 -3.92 -5.85
CA LYS A 214 -17.96 -4.56 -7.12
C LYS A 214 -17.23 -3.60 -8.06
N LEU A 215 -17.70 -2.36 -8.19
CA LEU A 215 -17.07 -1.34 -9.04
C LEU A 215 -15.67 -0.97 -8.53
N LEU A 216 -15.54 -0.69 -7.23
CA LEU A 216 -14.27 -0.32 -6.63
C LEU A 216 -13.21 -1.42 -6.70
N PHE A 217 -13.62 -2.70 -6.74
CA PHE A 217 -12.67 -3.81 -6.77
C PHE A 217 -12.31 -4.29 -8.18
N ARG A 218 -13.08 -3.90 -9.20
CA ARG A 218 -12.88 -4.33 -10.58
C ARG A 218 -11.46 -4.08 -11.14
N PRO A 219 -10.80 -2.94 -10.88
CA PRO A 219 -9.43 -2.70 -11.35
C PRO A 219 -8.41 -3.67 -10.79
N PHE A 220 -8.56 -4.07 -9.52
CA PHE A 220 -7.68 -5.05 -8.89
C PHE A 220 -7.86 -6.47 -9.47
N GLU A 221 -9.09 -6.83 -9.86
CA GLU A 221 -9.36 -8.10 -10.57
C GLU A 221 -8.64 -8.09 -11.93
N LYS A 222 -8.66 -6.98 -12.67
CA LYS A 222 -7.94 -6.84 -13.96
C LYS A 222 -6.43 -7.02 -13.79
N ILE A 223 -5.82 -6.41 -12.76
CA ILE A 223 -4.38 -6.59 -12.47
C ILE A 223 -4.08 -8.06 -12.16
N THR A 224 -4.87 -8.69 -11.29
CA THR A 224 -4.66 -10.10 -10.91
C THR A 224 -4.77 -11.04 -12.11
N GLU A 225 -5.72 -10.79 -13.00
CA GLU A 225 -5.90 -11.57 -14.23
C GLU A 225 -4.75 -11.36 -15.22
N ALA A 226 -4.27 -10.12 -15.38
CA ALA A 226 -3.11 -9.80 -16.21
C ALA A 226 -1.83 -10.47 -15.67
N LEU A 227 -1.64 -10.48 -14.34
CA LEU A 227 -0.54 -11.18 -13.67
C LEU A 227 -0.58 -12.70 -13.91
N ASN A 228 -1.75 -13.32 -13.78
CA ASN A 228 -1.92 -14.75 -14.01
C ASN A 228 -1.62 -15.11 -15.49
N ARG A 229 -2.02 -14.26 -16.44
CA ARG A 229 -1.68 -14.45 -17.86
C ARG A 229 -0.18 -14.33 -18.12
N ALA A 230 0.48 -13.34 -17.51
CA ALA A 230 1.93 -13.18 -17.60
C ALA A 230 2.69 -14.38 -17.02
N GLN A 231 2.22 -14.96 -15.90
CA GLN A 231 2.81 -16.15 -15.28
C GLN A 231 2.71 -17.40 -16.19
N GLN A 232 1.66 -17.49 -17.00
CA GLN A 232 1.47 -18.59 -17.95
C GLN A 232 2.25 -18.41 -19.27
N GLY A 233 3.00 -17.33 -19.41
CA GLY A 233 3.83 -17.06 -20.59
C GLY A 233 3.06 -16.56 -21.82
N TYR A 234 1.77 -16.20 -21.66
CA TYR A 234 0.89 -15.89 -22.79
C TYR A 234 0.89 -14.42 -23.25
N THR A 235 1.56 -13.50 -22.57
CA THR A 235 1.50 -12.09 -22.99
C THR A 235 2.81 -11.33 -22.80
N ASN A 236 3.24 -10.71 -23.91
CA ASN A 236 4.24 -9.62 -23.93
C ASN A 236 3.58 -8.24 -23.76
N ASP A 237 2.26 -8.18 -23.60
CA ASP A 237 1.55 -6.91 -23.53
C ASP A 237 1.70 -6.28 -22.15
N PRO A 238 1.97 -4.98 -22.08
CA PRO A 238 2.10 -4.28 -20.81
C PRO A 238 0.77 -4.28 -20.04
N ILE A 239 0.83 -4.43 -18.73
CA ILE A 239 -0.31 -4.31 -17.85
C ILE A 239 -0.70 -2.84 -17.80
N SER A 240 -1.85 -2.47 -18.39
CA SER A 240 -2.38 -1.11 -18.37
C SER A 240 -3.73 -1.10 -17.67
N VAL A 241 -3.74 -0.59 -16.42
CA VAL A 241 -4.96 -0.39 -15.61
C VAL A 241 -4.89 1.02 -15.02
N THR A 242 -5.57 1.95 -15.70
CA THR A 242 -5.54 3.40 -15.40
C THR A 242 -6.76 3.88 -14.60
N ASP A 243 -7.56 2.94 -14.05
CA ASP A 243 -8.79 3.28 -13.32
C ASP A 243 -8.48 4.05 -12.01
N TYR A 244 -7.37 3.72 -11.31
CA TYR A 244 -6.88 4.39 -10.11
C TYR A 244 -5.36 4.61 -10.19
N LEU A 245 -4.86 5.69 -9.56
CA LEU A 245 -3.44 6.01 -9.49
C LEU A 245 -2.62 4.88 -8.87
N GLU A 246 -3.17 4.24 -7.82
CA GLU A 246 -2.53 3.11 -7.15
C GLU A 246 -2.42 1.88 -8.05
N THR A 247 -3.44 1.61 -8.88
CA THR A 247 -3.42 0.49 -9.82
C THR A 247 -2.49 0.75 -10.99
N GLU A 248 -2.37 1.98 -11.45
CA GLU A 248 -1.41 2.42 -12.45
C GLU A 248 0.03 2.24 -11.94
N HIS A 249 0.35 2.73 -10.74
CA HIS A 249 1.68 2.56 -10.14
C HIS A 249 2.06 1.08 -9.96
N ILE A 250 1.11 0.22 -9.56
CA ILE A 250 1.33 -1.23 -9.46
C ILE A 250 1.61 -1.82 -10.83
N GLY A 251 0.82 -1.46 -11.85
CA GLY A 251 1.00 -1.89 -13.23
C GLY A 251 2.38 -1.52 -13.77
N ASP A 252 2.81 -0.28 -13.59
CA ASP A 252 4.11 0.22 -14.01
C ASP A 252 5.28 -0.48 -13.32
N ALA A 253 5.17 -0.68 -11.98
CA ALA A 253 6.18 -1.42 -11.24
C ALA A 253 6.33 -2.84 -11.75
N PHE A 254 5.21 -3.49 -12.07
CA PHE A 254 5.21 -4.85 -12.59
C PHE A 254 5.74 -4.92 -14.03
N ASN A 255 5.39 -3.97 -14.88
CA ASN A 255 5.92 -3.87 -16.25
C ASN A 255 7.45 -3.72 -16.25
N ARG A 256 8.01 -2.95 -15.30
CA ARG A 256 9.48 -2.87 -15.12
C ARG A 256 10.09 -4.22 -14.75
N VAL A 257 9.44 -4.98 -13.87
CA VAL A 257 9.91 -6.33 -13.48
C VAL A 257 9.83 -7.30 -14.66
N LEU A 258 8.71 -7.32 -15.37
CA LEU A 258 8.52 -8.16 -16.56
C LEU A 258 9.54 -7.82 -17.66
N GLY A 259 9.78 -6.53 -17.92
CA GLY A 259 10.78 -6.08 -18.87
C GLY A 259 12.20 -6.56 -18.50
N ARG A 260 12.54 -6.50 -17.21
CA ARG A 260 13.84 -7.01 -16.73
C ARG A 260 13.95 -8.54 -16.83
N MET A 261 12.88 -9.27 -16.51
CA MET A 261 12.84 -10.73 -16.69
C MET A 261 13.02 -11.13 -18.16
N LYS A 262 12.33 -10.42 -19.06
CA LYS A 262 12.48 -10.67 -20.50
C LYS A 262 13.91 -10.43 -20.99
N MET A 263 14.52 -9.30 -20.63
CA MET A 263 15.91 -9.03 -20.97
C MET A 263 16.86 -10.11 -20.46
N LEU A 264 16.62 -10.64 -19.25
CA LEU A 264 17.42 -11.73 -18.69
C LEU A 264 17.23 -13.05 -19.47
N ASP A 265 15.99 -13.35 -19.88
CA ASP A 265 15.68 -14.58 -20.63
C ASP A 265 16.25 -14.50 -22.06
N ASP A 266 16.09 -13.37 -22.75
CA ASP A 266 16.66 -13.09 -24.07
C ASP A 266 18.20 -13.22 -24.01
N SER A 267 18.84 -12.62 -23.00
CA SER A 267 20.31 -12.72 -22.80
C SER A 267 20.77 -14.16 -22.52
N ARG A 268 19.97 -14.93 -21.74
CA ARG A 268 20.26 -16.34 -21.50
C ARG A 268 20.14 -17.17 -22.76
N GLN A 269 19.12 -16.91 -23.58
CA GLN A 269 18.88 -17.64 -24.81
C GLN A 269 19.98 -17.35 -25.86
N GLU A 270 20.38 -16.09 -25.97
CA GLU A 270 21.50 -15.67 -26.79
C GLU A 270 22.80 -16.34 -26.32
N PHE A 271 23.06 -16.36 -25.00
CA PHE A 271 24.24 -17.05 -24.45
C PHE A 271 24.26 -18.53 -24.84
N VAL A 272 23.14 -19.27 -24.66
CA VAL A 272 23.07 -20.70 -25.02
C VAL A 272 23.31 -20.90 -26.53
N SER A 273 22.74 -20.03 -27.36
CA SER A 273 22.95 -20.08 -28.82
C SER A 273 24.42 -19.87 -29.20
N ASN A 274 25.05 -18.83 -28.63
CA ASN A 274 26.43 -18.50 -28.91
C ASN A 274 27.39 -19.60 -28.43
N VAL A 275 27.18 -20.16 -27.23
CA VAL A 275 27.93 -21.33 -26.73
C VAL A 275 27.84 -22.51 -27.72
N SER A 276 26.61 -22.82 -28.16
CA SER A 276 26.38 -23.93 -29.09
C SER A 276 27.12 -23.73 -30.42
N HIS A 277 27.16 -22.52 -30.94
CA HIS A 277 27.86 -22.17 -32.16
C HIS A 277 29.37 -22.21 -32.00
N GLU A 278 29.91 -21.64 -30.90
CA GLU A 278 31.37 -21.60 -30.68
C GLU A 278 31.98 -22.97 -30.35
N LEU A 279 31.19 -23.91 -29.75
CA LEU A 279 31.63 -25.31 -29.55
C LEU A 279 31.49 -26.17 -30.82
N LYS A 280 30.43 -25.93 -31.64
CA LYS A 280 30.20 -26.74 -32.84
C LYS A 280 31.31 -26.56 -33.92
N THR A 281 31.85 -25.36 -34.02
CA THR A 281 32.84 -25.02 -35.06
C THR A 281 34.14 -25.84 -34.92
N PRO A 282 34.88 -25.83 -33.77
CA PRO A 282 36.09 -26.62 -33.59
C PRO A 282 35.84 -28.13 -33.71
N ILE A 283 34.73 -28.63 -33.12
CA ILE A 283 34.35 -30.05 -33.25
C ILE A 283 34.17 -30.45 -34.71
N THR A 284 33.56 -29.60 -35.54
CA THR A 284 33.38 -29.85 -36.96
C THR A 284 34.71 -29.84 -37.71
N SER A 285 35.62 -28.90 -37.36
CA SER A 285 36.96 -28.82 -37.93
C SER A 285 37.78 -30.09 -37.63
N ILE A 286 37.83 -30.48 -36.36
CA ILE A 286 38.49 -31.72 -35.92
C ILE A 286 37.94 -32.93 -36.68
N LYS A 287 36.60 -33.03 -36.82
CA LYS A 287 35.94 -34.11 -37.53
C LYS A 287 36.34 -34.15 -39.00
N VAL A 288 36.36 -33.01 -39.68
CA VAL A 288 36.77 -32.92 -41.11
C VAL A 288 38.21 -33.34 -41.29
N LEU A 289 39.14 -32.88 -40.45
CA LEU A 289 40.56 -33.25 -40.48
C LEU A 289 40.76 -34.75 -40.24
N ALA A 290 40.08 -35.29 -39.22
CA ALA A 290 40.12 -36.71 -38.89
C ALA A 290 39.52 -37.61 -40.01
N ASP A 291 38.37 -37.19 -40.59
CA ASP A 291 37.75 -37.93 -41.72
C ASP A 291 38.61 -37.86 -42.97
N SER A 292 39.31 -36.75 -43.21
CA SER A 292 40.27 -36.60 -44.30
C SER A 292 41.44 -37.60 -44.15
N LEU A 293 42.04 -37.71 -42.97
CA LEU A 293 43.08 -38.67 -42.67
C LEU A 293 42.62 -40.13 -42.83
N ARG A 294 41.35 -40.41 -42.48
CA ARG A 294 40.81 -41.77 -42.58
C ARG A 294 40.49 -42.22 -43.99
N THR A 295 40.13 -41.28 -44.90
CA THR A 295 39.72 -41.61 -46.27
C THR A 295 40.89 -41.64 -47.30
N GLN A 296 42.02 -41.04 -46.98
CA GLN A 296 43.21 -41.07 -47.88
C GLN A 296 44.05 -42.30 -47.62
N GLN A 297 44.40 -43.03 -48.70
CA GLN A 297 45.38 -44.12 -48.68
C GLN A 297 46.76 -43.53 -49.02
N ASP A 298 47.79 -43.87 -48.25
CA ASP A 298 49.22 -43.42 -48.46
C ASP A 298 49.39 -41.89 -48.19
N VAL A 299 48.93 -41.38 -47.03
CA VAL A 299 49.21 -40.00 -46.63
C VAL A 299 50.71 -39.81 -46.36
N PRO A 300 51.37 -38.81 -46.94
CA PRO A 300 52.76 -38.45 -46.59
C PRO A 300 52.86 -38.13 -45.09
N VAL A 301 53.99 -38.54 -44.48
CA VAL A 301 54.23 -38.38 -43.04
C VAL A 301 54.15 -36.91 -42.65
N GLU A 302 54.60 -36.01 -43.48
CA GLU A 302 54.61 -34.57 -43.29
C GLU A 302 53.13 -34.03 -43.20
N LEU A 303 52.23 -34.43 -44.09
CA LEU A 303 50.84 -34.05 -44.13
C LEU A 303 50.08 -34.66 -42.97
N TYR A 304 50.41 -35.90 -42.54
CA TYR A 304 49.89 -36.52 -41.37
C TYR A 304 50.23 -35.73 -40.09
N GLN A 305 51.50 -35.27 -39.98
CA GLN A 305 51.92 -34.43 -38.85
C GLN A 305 51.22 -33.08 -38.83
N GLU A 306 51.06 -32.43 -39.99
CA GLU A 306 50.33 -31.16 -40.11
C GLU A 306 48.87 -31.29 -39.64
N PHE A 307 48.17 -32.33 -40.14
CA PHE A 307 46.76 -32.53 -39.69
C PHE A 307 46.62 -32.88 -38.21
N MET A 308 47.59 -33.64 -37.65
CA MET A 308 47.59 -33.95 -36.22
C MET A 308 47.94 -32.72 -35.41
N GLU A 309 48.74 -31.79 -35.85
CA GLU A 309 49.05 -30.54 -35.21
C GLU A 309 47.85 -29.58 -35.24
N ASP A 310 47.14 -29.52 -36.37
CA ASP A 310 45.90 -28.76 -36.50
C ASP A 310 44.80 -29.30 -35.58
N ILE A 311 44.64 -30.62 -35.49
CA ILE A 311 43.68 -31.25 -34.56
C ILE A 311 44.04 -30.89 -33.10
N ALA A 312 45.35 -30.98 -32.75
CA ALA A 312 45.79 -30.64 -31.39
C ALA A 312 45.51 -29.17 -31.06
N GLN A 313 45.74 -28.25 -32.00
CA GLN A 313 45.45 -26.84 -31.83
C GLN A 313 43.94 -26.56 -31.64
N GLU A 314 43.06 -27.26 -32.37
CA GLU A 314 41.61 -27.11 -32.20
C GLU A 314 41.11 -27.71 -30.89
N VAL A 315 41.70 -28.81 -30.38
CA VAL A 315 41.43 -29.36 -29.05
C VAL A 315 41.85 -28.37 -27.95
N ASP A 316 43.05 -27.79 -28.03
CA ASP A 316 43.51 -26.77 -27.06
C ASP A 316 42.60 -25.55 -27.06
N ARG A 317 42.10 -25.15 -28.23
CA ARG A 317 41.13 -24.06 -28.37
C ARG A 317 39.80 -24.38 -27.69
N GLU A 318 39.28 -25.61 -27.88
CA GLU A 318 38.04 -26.05 -27.27
C GLU A 318 38.15 -26.11 -25.74
N ASP A 319 39.28 -26.63 -25.21
CA ASP A 319 39.56 -26.64 -23.78
C ASP A 319 39.56 -25.22 -23.18
N LYS A 320 40.16 -24.26 -23.90
CA LYS A 320 40.13 -22.84 -23.50
C LYS A 320 38.70 -22.28 -23.47
N ILE A 321 37.87 -22.58 -24.49
CA ILE A 321 36.47 -22.15 -24.53
C ILE A 321 35.71 -22.71 -23.32
N ILE A 322 35.85 -24.01 -23.03
CA ILE A 322 35.20 -24.68 -21.90
C ILE A 322 35.64 -24.07 -20.57
N THR A 323 36.94 -23.84 -20.40
CA THR A 323 37.52 -23.24 -19.20
C THR A 323 37.00 -21.81 -18.97
N ASP A 324 36.97 -20.99 -20.03
CA ASP A 324 36.44 -19.63 -19.99
C ASP A 324 34.95 -19.63 -19.65
N LEU A 325 34.14 -20.55 -20.20
CA LEU A 325 32.72 -20.73 -19.89
C LEU A 325 32.50 -21.11 -18.43
N LEU A 326 33.27 -22.08 -17.91
CA LEU A 326 33.19 -22.51 -16.52
C LEU A 326 33.57 -21.36 -15.57
N ALA A 327 34.59 -20.58 -15.91
CA ALA A 327 34.94 -19.38 -15.13
C ALA A 327 33.78 -18.36 -15.10
N LEU A 328 33.14 -18.12 -16.24
CA LEU A 328 32.04 -17.18 -16.37
C LEU A 328 30.80 -17.63 -15.60
N VAL A 329 30.43 -18.92 -15.65
CA VAL A 329 29.31 -19.48 -14.89
C VAL A 329 29.56 -19.44 -13.37
N LYS A 330 30.81 -19.69 -12.94
CA LYS A 330 31.16 -19.55 -11.51
C LYS A 330 31.13 -18.11 -11.03
N MET A 331 31.48 -17.14 -11.88
CA MET A 331 31.45 -15.71 -11.55
C MET A 331 30.03 -15.11 -11.48
N ASP A 332 29.03 -15.72 -12.12
CA ASP A 332 27.60 -15.31 -11.97
C ASP A 332 27.02 -15.63 -10.57
N ARG A 333 27.71 -16.45 -9.78
CA ARG A 333 27.39 -16.70 -8.37
C ARG A 333 28.15 -15.67 -7.51
N THR A 334 27.42 -14.82 -6.85
CA THR A 334 27.74 -13.78 -5.84
C THR A 334 29.20 -13.56 -5.41
N ALA A 335 29.55 -12.30 -5.10
CA ALA A 335 30.85 -11.85 -4.56
C ALA A 335 31.35 -12.60 -3.28
N ALA A 336 30.57 -13.55 -2.78
CA ALA A 336 30.92 -14.42 -1.64
C ALA A 336 31.98 -15.48 -1.94
N ASP A 337 32.35 -15.69 -3.22
CA ASP A 337 33.28 -16.75 -3.65
C ASP A 337 34.72 -16.22 -3.95
N LEU A 338 35.10 -15.01 -3.48
CA LEU A 338 36.44 -14.48 -3.63
C LEU A 338 37.36 -15.01 -2.52
N ASP A 339 38.50 -15.57 -2.87
CA ASP A 339 39.59 -15.91 -1.95
C ASP A 339 40.50 -14.68 -1.74
N ILE A 340 40.07 -13.79 -0.87
CA ILE A 340 40.75 -12.51 -0.63
C ILE A 340 41.97 -12.72 0.29
N ALA A 341 43.18 -12.46 -0.27
CA ALA A 341 44.44 -12.45 0.45
C ALA A 341 45.19 -11.14 0.25
N GLN A 342 46.18 -10.87 1.10
CA GLN A 342 47.12 -9.78 0.89
C GLN A 342 48.14 -10.20 -0.17
N VAL A 343 48.08 -9.57 -1.33
CA VAL A 343 48.89 -9.92 -2.52
C VAL A 343 49.81 -8.76 -2.91
N ASP A 344 51.06 -9.05 -3.17
CA ASP A 344 51.99 -8.11 -3.81
C ASP A 344 51.66 -8.05 -5.31
N ILE A 345 51.01 -6.96 -5.72
CA ILE A 345 50.55 -6.74 -7.09
C ILE A 345 51.74 -6.56 -8.05
N GLY A 346 52.87 -5.99 -7.59
CA GLY A 346 54.06 -5.85 -8.35
C GLY A 346 54.66 -7.21 -8.80
N LEU A 347 54.79 -8.12 -7.84
CA LEU A 347 55.28 -9.47 -8.05
C LEU A 347 54.31 -10.28 -8.94
N LEU A 348 52.99 -10.13 -8.72
CA LEU A 348 51.97 -10.78 -9.55
C LEU A 348 52.08 -10.35 -11.01
N VAL A 349 52.11 -9.03 -11.29
CA VAL A 349 52.24 -8.50 -12.66
C VAL A 349 53.56 -8.98 -13.30
N GLU A 350 54.69 -8.92 -12.58
CA GLU A 350 56.00 -9.39 -13.08
C GLU A 350 55.93 -10.88 -13.45
N THR A 351 55.30 -11.70 -12.63
CA THR A 351 55.14 -13.14 -12.89
C THR A 351 54.34 -13.41 -14.16
N VAL A 352 53.21 -12.68 -14.35
CA VAL A 352 52.43 -12.76 -15.58
C VAL A 352 53.22 -12.31 -16.79
N MET A 353 53.95 -11.20 -16.69
CA MET A 353 54.78 -10.67 -17.77
C MET A 353 55.89 -11.66 -18.18
N LYS A 354 56.56 -12.30 -17.21
CA LYS A 354 57.54 -13.34 -17.47
C LYS A 354 56.96 -14.53 -18.26
N ARG A 355 55.75 -14.96 -17.89
CA ARG A 355 55.04 -16.06 -18.56
C ARG A 355 54.66 -15.71 -20.00
N LEU A 356 54.30 -14.46 -20.30
CA LEU A 356 53.85 -14.01 -21.61
C LEU A 356 55.00 -13.57 -22.52
N ARG A 357 56.21 -13.38 -21.99
CA ARG A 357 57.40 -12.95 -22.77
C ARG A 357 57.73 -13.85 -23.98
N PRO A 358 57.66 -15.21 -23.90
CA PRO A 358 57.91 -16.07 -25.07
C PRO A 358 56.88 -15.85 -26.19
N ILE A 359 55.60 -15.58 -25.83
CA ILE A 359 54.53 -15.33 -26.79
C ILE A 359 54.75 -13.99 -27.51
N ALA A 360 55.15 -12.96 -26.75
CA ALA A 360 55.49 -11.66 -27.32
C ALA A 360 56.69 -11.71 -28.25
N MET A 361 57.76 -12.43 -27.85
CA MET A 361 58.95 -12.66 -28.71
C MET A 361 58.61 -13.35 -30.02
N LYS A 362 57.72 -14.37 -30.00
CA LYS A 362 57.28 -15.08 -31.22
C LYS A 362 56.56 -14.14 -32.20
N ARG A 363 55.95 -13.06 -31.68
CA ARG A 363 55.22 -12.06 -32.47
C ARG A 363 55.98 -10.76 -32.70
N ASP A 364 57.22 -10.71 -32.28
CA ASP A 364 58.11 -9.53 -32.39
C ASP A 364 57.50 -8.27 -31.73
N VAL A 365 56.96 -8.45 -30.51
CA VAL A 365 56.35 -7.40 -29.69
C VAL A 365 57.19 -7.18 -28.45
N GLU A 366 57.59 -5.92 -28.21
CA GLU A 366 58.34 -5.52 -27.02
C GLU A 366 57.42 -5.45 -25.80
N LEU A 367 57.79 -6.11 -24.69
CA LEU A 367 57.06 -6.05 -23.41
C LEU A 367 57.83 -5.18 -22.42
N VAL A 368 57.19 -4.08 -21.97
CA VAL A 368 57.74 -3.14 -20.98
C VAL A 368 56.86 -3.16 -19.73
N TYR A 369 57.51 -3.33 -18.56
CA TYR A 369 56.85 -3.21 -17.26
C TYR A 369 57.47 -2.08 -16.48
N GLU A 370 56.56 -1.20 -15.94
CA GLU A 370 56.93 -0.04 -15.12
C GLU A 370 56.13 -0.07 -13.84
N SER A 371 56.78 -0.21 -12.69
CA SER A 371 56.17 -0.08 -11.39
C SER A 371 56.59 1.27 -10.78
N VAL A 372 55.61 2.14 -10.58
CA VAL A 372 55.84 3.48 -9.99
C VAL A 372 55.98 3.40 -8.48
N ARG A 373 55.15 2.51 -7.84
CA ARG A 373 55.16 2.29 -6.39
C ARG A 373 54.97 0.82 -6.08
N PRO A 374 55.56 0.29 -4.98
CA PRO A 374 55.19 -1.04 -4.50
C PRO A 374 53.76 -1.05 -4.00
N VAL A 375 52.98 -2.08 -4.38
CA VAL A 375 51.54 -2.17 -4.09
C VAL A 375 51.24 -3.52 -3.49
N THR A 376 50.70 -3.51 -2.27
CA THR A 376 50.07 -4.66 -1.62
C THR A 376 48.58 -4.39 -1.47
N ALA A 377 47.71 -5.30 -1.89
CA ALA A 377 46.26 -5.12 -1.85
C ALA A 377 45.54 -6.40 -1.44
N ALA A 378 44.36 -6.23 -0.84
CA ALA A 378 43.48 -7.33 -0.46
C ALA A 378 42.64 -7.77 -1.67
N VAL A 379 43.09 -8.80 -2.40
CA VAL A 379 42.47 -9.28 -3.63
C VAL A 379 42.53 -10.80 -3.76
N ASP A 380 41.75 -11.35 -4.68
CA ASP A 380 41.86 -12.74 -5.14
C ASP A 380 43.00 -12.82 -6.20
N GLU A 381 44.12 -13.43 -5.82
CA GLU A 381 45.34 -13.51 -6.62
C GLU A 381 45.10 -14.16 -7.99
N VAL A 382 44.29 -15.24 -8.00
CA VAL A 382 43.98 -15.99 -9.23
C VAL A 382 43.21 -15.15 -10.22
N LYS A 383 42.18 -14.44 -9.73
CA LYS A 383 41.32 -13.58 -10.57
C LYS A 383 42.07 -12.35 -11.08
N ILE A 384 42.90 -11.71 -10.24
CA ILE A 384 43.71 -10.57 -10.69
C ILE A 384 44.80 -11.02 -11.68
N SER A 385 45.44 -12.17 -11.43
CA SER A 385 46.37 -12.76 -12.41
C SER A 385 45.69 -13.02 -13.75
N GLN A 386 44.45 -13.51 -13.77
CA GLN A 386 43.64 -13.72 -14.96
C GLN A 386 43.31 -12.39 -15.68
N VAL A 387 42.94 -11.34 -14.92
CA VAL A 387 42.71 -9.99 -15.48
C VAL A 387 43.95 -9.48 -16.23
N VAL A 388 45.10 -9.49 -15.56
CA VAL A 388 46.38 -9.02 -16.18
C VAL A 388 46.73 -9.86 -17.38
N SER A 389 46.63 -11.19 -17.27
CA SER A 389 46.93 -12.13 -18.36
C SER A 389 46.08 -11.85 -19.60
N ASN A 390 44.75 -11.72 -19.42
CA ASN A 390 43.82 -11.47 -20.52
C ASN A 390 44.09 -10.12 -21.22
N LEU A 391 44.38 -9.07 -20.46
CA LEU A 391 44.65 -7.75 -21.04
C LEU A 391 45.98 -7.75 -21.80
N VAL A 392 47.02 -8.32 -21.23
CA VAL A 392 48.35 -8.37 -21.87
C VAL A 392 48.34 -9.33 -23.07
N GLU A 393 47.69 -10.50 -22.97
CA GLU A 393 47.50 -11.41 -24.10
C GLU A 393 46.80 -10.72 -25.28
N ASN A 394 45.72 -9.96 -25.00
CA ASN A 394 45.04 -9.21 -26.04
C ASN A 394 45.94 -8.13 -26.66
N ALA A 395 46.68 -7.39 -25.83
CA ALA A 395 47.62 -6.37 -26.30
C ALA A 395 48.74 -6.93 -27.21
N ILE A 396 49.24 -8.16 -26.92
CA ILE A 396 50.22 -8.86 -27.78
C ILE A 396 49.54 -9.36 -29.07
N LYS A 397 48.34 -9.91 -28.93
CA LYS A 397 47.63 -10.63 -29.98
C LYS A 397 47.14 -9.72 -31.10
N TYR A 398 46.65 -8.52 -30.71
CA TYR A 398 46.14 -7.51 -31.63
C TYR A 398 47.18 -6.41 -31.94
N ASN A 399 48.47 -6.69 -31.62
CA ASN A 399 49.58 -5.80 -31.96
C ASN A 399 50.00 -5.89 -33.43
N ARG A 400 50.85 -4.99 -33.80
CA ARG A 400 51.55 -4.98 -35.09
C ARG A 400 52.93 -5.62 -34.93
N GLU A 401 53.56 -6.07 -36.04
CA GLU A 401 54.95 -6.44 -36.04
C GLU A 401 55.83 -5.26 -35.59
N HIS A 402 56.86 -5.53 -34.79
CA HIS A 402 57.72 -4.53 -34.15
C HIS A 402 56.99 -3.55 -33.24
N GLY A 403 55.79 -3.93 -32.71
CA GLY A 403 55.02 -3.13 -31.78
C GLY A 403 55.50 -3.29 -30.33
N TRP A 404 54.83 -2.58 -29.44
CA TRP A 404 55.11 -2.62 -28.00
C TRP A 404 53.85 -2.78 -27.17
N VAL A 405 53.99 -3.36 -25.97
CA VAL A 405 53.00 -3.42 -24.91
C VAL A 405 53.65 -2.90 -23.63
N LYS A 406 53.07 -1.87 -23.04
CA LYS A 406 53.53 -1.28 -21.80
C LYS A 406 52.50 -1.53 -20.69
N VAL A 407 52.93 -2.16 -19.60
CA VAL A 407 52.15 -2.36 -18.39
C VAL A 407 52.69 -1.44 -17.30
N LYS A 408 51.86 -0.56 -16.79
CA LYS A 408 52.20 0.40 -15.72
C LYS A 408 51.37 0.13 -14.49
N LEU A 409 52.05 -0.05 -13.33
CA LEU A 409 51.45 -0.19 -12.01
C LEU A 409 51.67 1.09 -11.22
N ASP A 410 50.61 1.67 -10.66
CA ASP A 410 50.64 2.78 -9.73
C ASP A 410 49.55 2.64 -8.64
N ALA A 411 49.70 3.38 -7.55
CA ALA A 411 48.69 3.40 -6.49
C ALA A 411 48.53 4.78 -5.87
N ASP A 412 47.34 5.10 -5.47
CA ASP A 412 46.99 6.22 -4.58
C ASP A 412 46.63 5.71 -3.17
N HIS A 413 46.03 6.54 -2.33
CA HIS A 413 45.66 6.19 -0.95
C HIS A 413 44.54 5.18 -0.83
N GLN A 414 43.75 4.95 -1.88
CA GLN A 414 42.53 4.11 -1.86
C GLN A 414 42.54 3.01 -2.89
N PHE A 415 43.19 3.22 -4.02
CA PHE A 415 43.16 2.33 -5.18
C PHE A 415 44.55 2.06 -5.72
N PHE A 416 44.74 0.89 -6.29
CA PHE A 416 45.83 0.67 -7.23
C PHE A 416 45.27 0.68 -8.65
N SER A 417 46.12 1.04 -9.60
CA SER A 417 45.80 1.07 -11.02
C SER A 417 46.82 0.28 -11.84
N ILE A 418 46.28 -0.56 -12.73
CA ILE A 418 47.07 -1.25 -13.76
C ILE A 418 46.63 -0.66 -15.11
N GLU A 419 47.58 -0.08 -15.81
CA GLU A 419 47.39 0.43 -17.17
C GLU A 419 48.11 -0.49 -18.14
N VAL A 420 47.41 -1.03 -19.14
CA VAL A 420 47.93 -1.83 -20.22
C VAL A 420 47.73 -1.06 -21.49
N ALA A 421 48.83 -0.58 -22.07
CA ALA A 421 48.84 0.18 -23.32
C ALA A 421 49.56 -0.63 -24.42
N ASP A 422 49.02 -0.60 -25.63
CA ASP A 422 49.57 -1.25 -26.80
C ASP A 422 49.62 -0.31 -28.02
N SER A 423 50.50 -0.62 -28.94
CA SER A 423 50.64 0.04 -30.25
C SER A 423 49.93 -0.68 -31.39
N GLY A 424 48.92 -1.47 -31.04
CA GLY A 424 48.22 -2.38 -31.96
C GLY A 424 47.28 -1.69 -32.94
N ILE A 425 46.34 -2.49 -33.45
CA ILE A 425 45.38 -2.06 -34.48
C ILE A 425 44.31 -1.08 -33.94
N GLY A 426 44.19 -0.99 -32.60
CA GLY A 426 43.09 -0.20 -31.95
C GLY A 426 41.73 -0.84 -32.08
N ILE A 427 40.72 -0.16 -31.52
CA ILE A 427 39.31 -0.57 -31.48
C ILE A 427 38.48 0.53 -32.13
N PRO A 428 37.63 0.23 -33.13
CA PRO A 428 36.68 1.19 -33.69
C PRO A 428 35.77 1.77 -32.60
N GLU A 429 35.40 3.05 -32.70
CA GLU A 429 34.60 3.78 -31.71
C GLU A 429 33.25 3.11 -31.45
N GLU A 430 32.60 2.63 -32.52
CA GLU A 430 31.30 1.92 -32.45
C GLU A 430 31.37 0.60 -31.66
N SER A 431 32.56 -0.01 -31.56
CA SER A 431 32.77 -1.28 -30.88
C SER A 431 33.12 -1.13 -29.40
N ILE A 432 33.53 0.07 -28.94
CA ILE A 432 34.02 0.31 -27.57
C ILE A 432 33.01 -0.05 -26.51
N GLU A 433 31.73 0.21 -26.74
CA GLU A 433 30.65 -0.11 -25.79
C GLU A 433 30.38 -1.61 -25.70
N HIS A 434 30.65 -2.37 -26.77
CA HIS A 434 30.33 -3.78 -26.92
C HIS A 434 31.46 -4.74 -26.56
N ILE A 435 32.72 -4.27 -26.43
CA ILE A 435 33.90 -5.18 -26.22
C ILE A 435 33.80 -6.01 -24.95
N TYR A 436 32.95 -5.65 -24.00
CA TYR A 436 32.71 -6.40 -22.74
C TYR A 436 31.53 -7.37 -22.82
N GLU A 437 30.80 -7.39 -23.95
CA GLU A 437 29.74 -8.36 -24.17
C GLU A 437 30.31 -9.75 -24.40
N ARG A 438 29.58 -10.78 -23.95
CA ARG A 438 30.00 -12.18 -24.09
C ARG A 438 30.00 -12.57 -25.55
N PHE A 439 31.10 -13.20 -26.03
CA PHE A 439 31.31 -13.62 -27.43
C PHE A 439 31.43 -12.48 -28.44
N TYR A 440 31.50 -11.23 -28.00
CA TYR A 440 31.64 -10.09 -28.89
C TYR A 440 33.04 -10.05 -29.49
N ARG A 441 33.14 -9.75 -30.79
CA ARG A 441 34.37 -9.64 -31.54
C ARG A 441 34.18 -8.58 -32.64
N VAL A 442 35.14 -7.66 -32.76
CA VAL A 442 35.11 -6.57 -33.75
C VAL A 442 35.10 -7.12 -35.18
N ASP A 443 35.88 -8.18 -35.45
CA ASP A 443 35.92 -8.84 -36.74
C ASP A 443 35.91 -10.37 -36.54
N LYS A 444 34.82 -11.03 -36.94
CA LYS A 444 34.65 -12.49 -36.81
C LYS A 444 35.55 -13.31 -37.72
N SER A 445 35.98 -12.78 -38.87
CA SER A 445 36.79 -13.49 -39.85
C SER A 445 38.28 -13.50 -39.44
N ARG A 446 38.83 -12.33 -39.17
CA ARG A 446 40.25 -12.15 -38.80
C ARG A 446 40.54 -12.73 -37.41
N SER A 447 39.58 -12.72 -36.52
CA SER A 447 39.74 -13.23 -35.16
C SER A 447 39.67 -14.76 -35.05
N ARG A 448 39.21 -15.50 -36.09
CA ARG A 448 39.33 -16.95 -36.15
C ARG A 448 40.80 -17.39 -36.37
N GLU A 449 41.51 -16.73 -37.24
CA GLU A 449 42.96 -16.95 -37.48
C GLU A 449 43.79 -16.60 -36.24
N ILE A 450 43.36 -15.57 -35.49
CA ILE A 450 44.09 -15.08 -34.33
C ILE A 450 43.70 -15.87 -33.03
N GLY A 451 42.64 -16.70 -33.02
CA GLY A 451 42.27 -17.64 -31.93
C GLY A 451 41.71 -16.98 -30.64
N GLY A 452 40.66 -16.18 -30.69
CA GLY A 452 40.01 -15.59 -29.52
C GLY A 452 38.63 -16.19 -29.22
N THR A 453 38.26 -16.36 -27.93
CA THR A 453 36.97 -16.87 -27.49
C THR A 453 35.87 -15.78 -27.42
N GLY A 454 36.25 -14.50 -27.39
CA GLY A 454 35.33 -13.38 -27.12
C GLY A 454 34.81 -13.33 -25.66
N LEU A 455 35.34 -14.17 -24.78
CA LEU A 455 34.98 -14.24 -23.37
C LEU A 455 35.96 -13.51 -22.45
N GLY A 456 37.21 -13.34 -22.85
CA GLY A 456 38.30 -12.82 -22.02
C GLY A 456 37.99 -11.43 -21.39
N LEU A 457 37.52 -10.46 -22.20
CA LEU A 457 37.19 -9.12 -21.68
C LEU A 457 35.93 -9.12 -20.81
N ALA A 458 34.94 -9.97 -21.08
CA ALA A 458 33.77 -10.15 -20.22
C ALA A 458 34.18 -10.74 -18.86
N ILE A 459 35.06 -11.74 -18.83
CA ILE A 459 35.64 -12.33 -17.62
C ILE A 459 36.45 -11.26 -16.86
N THR A 460 37.29 -10.50 -17.56
CA THR A 460 38.09 -9.41 -16.99
C THR A 460 37.24 -8.38 -16.30
N ARG A 461 36.21 -7.86 -16.97
CA ARG A 461 35.27 -6.86 -16.39
C ARG A 461 34.57 -7.42 -15.16
N ASN A 462 34.10 -8.67 -15.22
CA ASN A 462 33.38 -9.29 -14.10
C ASN A 462 34.29 -9.48 -12.88
N ALA A 463 35.54 -9.98 -13.09
CA ALA A 463 36.51 -10.09 -12.01
C ALA A 463 36.84 -8.75 -11.34
N ILE A 464 36.99 -7.68 -12.13
CA ILE A 464 37.22 -6.33 -11.61
C ILE A 464 36.04 -5.82 -10.83
N LEU A 465 34.79 -6.01 -11.31
CA LEU A 465 33.56 -5.61 -10.61
C LEU A 465 33.37 -6.39 -9.31
N MET A 466 33.71 -7.67 -9.26
CA MET A 466 33.70 -8.46 -8.02
C MET A 466 34.65 -7.86 -6.96
N HIS A 467 35.79 -7.29 -7.37
CA HIS A 467 36.73 -6.56 -6.51
C HIS A 467 36.32 -5.09 -6.29
N ARG A 468 35.10 -4.68 -6.69
CA ARG A 468 34.60 -3.28 -6.61
C ARG A 468 35.49 -2.28 -7.35
N GLY A 469 36.21 -2.77 -8.32
CA GLY A 469 37.04 -1.96 -9.20
C GLY A 469 36.25 -1.42 -10.40
N SER A 470 36.99 -0.72 -11.25
CA SER A 470 36.50 -0.19 -12.52
C SER A 470 37.52 -0.44 -13.62
N ILE A 471 37.03 -0.63 -14.83
CA ILE A 471 37.88 -0.71 -16.04
C ILE A 471 37.43 0.37 -17.02
N LYS A 472 38.37 1.08 -17.57
CA LYS A 472 38.19 2.07 -18.64
C LYS A 472 39.06 1.70 -19.83
N VAL A 473 38.52 1.90 -21.02
CA VAL A 473 39.27 1.75 -22.28
C VAL A 473 39.32 3.09 -23.01
N THR A 474 40.47 3.36 -23.61
CA THR A 474 40.65 4.47 -24.54
C THR A 474 41.41 3.90 -25.75
N SER A 475 40.80 3.97 -26.92
CA SER A 475 41.38 3.38 -28.13
C SER A 475 41.06 4.24 -29.35
N LYS A 476 41.92 4.20 -30.32
CA LYS A 476 41.70 4.78 -31.64
C LYS A 476 42.19 3.82 -32.69
N GLU A 477 41.36 3.55 -33.67
CA GLU A 477 41.68 2.65 -34.75
C GLU A 477 42.98 3.10 -35.45
N GLY A 478 43.92 2.18 -35.57
CA GLY A 478 45.23 2.47 -36.17
C GLY A 478 46.29 3.06 -35.23
N GLU A 479 45.94 3.46 -33.98
CA GLU A 479 46.91 4.08 -33.04
C GLU A 479 47.23 3.20 -31.82
N GLY A 480 46.37 2.23 -31.50
CA GLY A 480 46.51 1.33 -30.35
C GLY A 480 45.43 1.47 -29.30
N THR A 481 45.56 0.77 -28.16
CA THR A 481 44.57 0.72 -27.09
C THR A 481 45.23 0.88 -25.72
N VAL A 482 44.52 1.54 -24.81
CA VAL A 482 44.89 1.70 -23.40
C VAL A 482 43.74 1.22 -22.53
N PHE A 483 43.95 0.15 -21.77
CA PHE A 483 43.06 -0.30 -20.72
C PHE A 483 43.58 0.17 -19.37
N THR A 484 42.74 0.86 -18.60
CA THR A 484 43.03 1.31 -17.23
C THR A 484 42.11 0.60 -16.25
N VAL A 485 42.67 -0.25 -15.40
CA VAL A 485 41.99 -0.98 -14.33
C VAL A 485 42.27 -0.27 -13.02
N LYS A 486 41.22 0.01 -12.20
CA LYS A 486 41.35 0.55 -10.83
C LYS A 486 40.66 -0.39 -9.86
N ILE A 487 41.36 -0.79 -8.79
CA ILE A 487 40.83 -1.70 -7.76
C ILE A 487 41.18 -1.13 -6.38
N PRO A 488 40.26 -1.18 -5.39
CA PRO A 488 40.54 -0.75 -4.02
C PRO A 488 41.68 -1.55 -3.38
N LEU A 489 42.53 -0.89 -2.60
CA LEU A 489 43.62 -1.56 -1.85
C LEU A 489 43.09 -2.48 -0.75
N THR A 490 41.90 -2.19 -0.23
CA THR A 490 41.25 -2.97 0.83
C THR A 490 39.89 -3.49 0.35
N TYR A 491 39.64 -4.77 0.54
CA TYR A 491 38.34 -5.37 0.23
C TYR A 491 37.42 -5.25 1.45
N ILE A 492 36.27 -4.59 1.30
CA ILE A 492 35.22 -4.50 2.32
C ILE A 492 34.07 -5.42 1.89
N ALA A 493 33.91 -6.55 2.59
CA ALA A 493 32.74 -7.40 2.43
C ALA A 493 31.48 -6.66 2.93
N VAL A 494 30.38 -6.69 2.17
CA VAL A 494 29.05 -6.14 2.56
C VAL A 494 28.16 -7.28 2.92
#